data_091f3bd0dab08e1772984d96d0981a78
#
_entry.id   091f3bd0dab08e1772984d96d0981a78
#
_cell.length_a   1.000
_cell.length_b   1.000
_cell.length_c   1.000
_cell.angle_alpha   90.00
_cell.angle_beta   90.00
_cell.angle_gamma   90.00
#
_symmetry.space_group_name_H-M   'P 1'
#
loop_
_entity.id
_entity.type
_entity.pdbx_description
1 polymer ?
#
loop_
_entity_poly.entity_id
_entity_poly.type
_entity_poly.pdbx_seq_one_letter_code
_entity_poly.pdbx_strand_id
1 'polypeptide(L)'
;MAKRLTDNINSQFFEAANRMTSKKARRKIVAYVESYDDVFFWRSVLGKFENEKRYFDIMLPTRNQHLDRGKKAAISSMLKGVGRDMIACVDADYDYLRQGSTESSQQMLENPYIFHTYAYAIENFQCYARGLHETCVMVTLNDRRIFDFERFLESYSRTIWSLFLWHMLFYVRHRKMSMHFDMAEFDKVIMLPSVRIQDPKWAIDYLGKKVRAKLFQLERRFKKFKDELDEMALYLNNLGVNESNTYLYIQGHHLFDLVVSPIVQSVCDALRNDRENEIRDRALHSEQARTEMACYENSLGKVKMMMKKNTFYQFSPEFQKIQADVEKYLER
;
A
#
# COMPACT_ATOMS: atom_id res chain seq x y z
N MET A 1 7.69 4.29 -41.04
CA MET A 1 7.46 5.31 -39.97
C MET A 1 8.70 5.38 -39.10
N ALA A 2 9.26 6.58 -38.88
CA ALA A 2 10.39 6.77 -37.99
C ALA A 2 9.92 6.47 -36.55
N LYS A 3 10.58 5.54 -35.88
CA LYS A 3 10.33 5.26 -34.42
C LYS A 3 10.64 6.52 -33.63
N ARG A 4 9.76 6.92 -32.72
CA ARG A 4 10.01 8.04 -31.80
C ARG A 4 11.15 7.67 -30.85
N LEU A 5 11.90 8.66 -30.37
CA LEU A 5 12.99 8.44 -29.41
C LEU A 5 12.49 7.69 -28.16
N THR A 6 11.26 8.00 -27.73
CA THR A 6 10.58 7.35 -26.59
C THR A 6 10.35 5.84 -26.78
N ASP A 7 10.22 5.37 -28.02
CA ASP A 7 10.00 3.95 -28.34
C ASP A 7 11.30 3.11 -28.22
N ASN A 8 12.45 3.79 -28.12
CA ASN A 8 13.76 3.17 -28.01
C ASN A 8 14.36 3.25 -26.59
N ILE A 9 13.66 3.85 -25.64
CA ILE A 9 14.10 3.91 -24.21
C ILE A 9 13.86 2.53 -23.59
N ASN A 10 14.93 1.81 -23.35
CA ASN A 10 14.95 0.50 -22.71
C ASN A 10 16.25 0.31 -21.90
N SER A 11 16.41 -0.82 -21.23
CA SER A 11 17.60 -1.10 -20.43
C SER A 11 18.91 -1.00 -21.22
N GLN A 12 18.92 -1.42 -22.49
CA GLN A 12 20.12 -1.35 -23.35
C GLN A 12 20.54 0.10 -23.60
N PHE A 13 19.58 1.02 -23.74
CA PHE A 13 19.87 2.44 -23.87
C PHE A 13 20.60 2.98 -22.63
N PHE A 14 20.09 2.68 -21.43
CA PHE A 14 20.73 3.11 -20.18
C PHE A 14 22.08 2.41 -19.95
N GLU A 15 22.21 1.15 -20.33
CA GLU A 15 23.46 0.42 -20.26
C GLU A 15 24.52 1.07 -21.18
N ALA A 16 24.16 1.42 -22.41
CA ALA A 16 25.05 2.15 -23.32
C ALA A 16 25.43 3.53 -22.76
N ALA A 17 24.46 4.27 -22.21
CA ALA A 17 24.74 5.55 -21.57
C ALA A 17 25.72 5.42 -20.40
N ASN A 18 25.55 4.42 -19.53
CA ASN A 18 26.44 4.15 -18.41
C ASN A 18 27.88 3.78 -18.89
N ARG A 19 28.03 3.06 -20.01
CA ARG A 19 29.34 2.73 -20.61
C ARG A 19 30.07 3.96 -21.15
N MET A 20 29.32 4.98 -21.58
CA MET A 20 29.88 6.22 -22.11
C MET A 20 30.28 7.23 -21.02
N THR A 21 29.90 6.99 -19.78
CA THR A 21 30.27 7.85 -18.65
C THR A 21 31.70 7.54 -18.15
N SER A 22 32.28 8.45 -17.35
CA SER A 22 33.60 8.26 -16.74
C SER A 22 33.61 7.00 -15.89
N LYS A 23 34.73 6.25 -15.87
CA LYS A 23 34.95 5.08 -15.00
C LYS A 23 34.78 5.39 -13.49
N LYS A 24 34.86 6.67 -13.09
CA LYS A 24 34.62 7.13 -11.73
C LYS A 24 33.16 7.50 -11.47
N ALA A 25 32.32 7.58 -12.51
CA ALA A 25 30.91 7.90 -12.34
C ALA A 25 30.14 6.69 -11.79
N ARG A 26 29.22 6.95 -10.88
CA ARG A 26 28.30 5.91 -10.39
C ARG A 26 27.39 5.42 -11.52
N ARG A 27 27.20 4.12 -11.62
CA ARG A 27 26.22 3.52 -12.53
C ARG A 27 24.82 4.00 -12.20
N LYS A 28 24.11 4.52 -13.18
CA LYS A 28 22.72 4.94 -13.05
C LYS A 28 21.79 3.74 -13.35
N ILE A 29 20.92 3.42 -12.43
CA ILE A 29 19.83 2.45 -12.63
C ILE A 29 18.53 3.25 -12.61
N VAL A 30 17.78 3.22 -13.70
CA VAL A 30 16.48 3.89 -13.79
C VAL A 30 15.42 2.99 -13.20
N ALA A 31 14.68 3.49 -12.22
CA ALA A 31 13.55 2.81 -11.59
C ALA A 31 12.25 3.52 -11.97
N TYR A 32 11.45 2.89 -12.82
CA TYR A 32 10.14 3.43 -13.18
C TYR A 32 9.09 3.06 -12.13
N VAL A 33 8.28 4.05 -11.75
CA VAL A 33 7.14 3.93 -10.84
C VAL A 33 5.86 4.39 -11.51
N GLU A 34 4.70 4.00 -10.96
CA GLU A 34 3.40 4.27 -11.59
C GLU A 34 2.90 5.70 -11.40
N SER A 35 3.21 6.31 -10.25
CA SER A 35 2.72 7.63 -9.87
C SER A 35 3.73 8.41 -9.03
N TYR A 36 3.48 9.71 -8.82
CA TYR A 36 4.30 10.53 -7.92
C TYR A 36 4.21 10.07 -6.45
N ASP A 37 3.10 9.46 -6.05
CA ASP A 37 2.91 8.95 -4.68
C ASP A 37 3.85 7.77 -4.39
N ASP A 38 4.25 7.01 -5.42
CA ASP A 38 5.14 5.85 -5.32
C ASP A 38 6.61 6.25 -5.10
N VAL A 39 7.00 7.46 -5.53
CA VAL A 39 8.40 7.92 -5.52
C VAL A 39 9.01 7.83 -4.12
N PHE A 40 8.30 8.28 -3.10
CA PHE A 40 8.82 8.26 -1.73
C PHE A 40 9.00 6.83 -1.20
N PHE A 41 8.02 5.95 -1.45
CA PHE A 41 8.07 4.55 -1.04
C PHE A 41 9.26 3.84 -1.69
N TRP A 42 9.34 3.86 -3.03
CA TRP A 42 10.42 3.17 -3.75
C TRP A 42 11.79 3.81 -3.50
N ARG A 43 11.84 5.13 -3.24
CA ARG A 43 13.08 5.78 -2.78
C ARG A 43 13.53 5.22 -1.43
N SER A 44 12.61 4.95 -0.51
CA SER A 44 12.93 4.35 0.79
C SER A 44 13.42 2.89 0.69
N VAL A 45 12.94 2.16 -0.33
CA VAL A 45 13.44 0.80 -0.65
C VAL A 45 14.83 0.87 -1.27
N LEU A 46 14.92 1.51 -2.44
CA LEU A 46 16.10 1.46 -3.31
C LEU A 46 17.28 2.26 -2.76
N GLY A 47 17.02 3.34 -2.02
CA GLY A 47 18.05 4.18 -1.43
C GLY A 47 18.97 3.45 -0.46
N LYS A 48 18.50 2.36 0.15
CA LYS A 48 19.33 1.50 1.04
C LYS A 48 20.44 0.74 0.29
N PHE A 49 20.30 0.58 -1.00
CA PHE A 49 21.21 -0.16 -1.87
C PHE A 49 22.12 0.74 -2.71
N GLU A 50 22.04 2.05 -2.52
CA GLU A 50 22.95 3.00 -3.16
C GLU A 50 24.34 2.98 -2.49
N ASN A 51 25.35 3.21 -3.30
CA ASN A 51 26.74 3.29 -2.83
C ASN A 51 27.60 4.09 -3.83
N GLU A 52 28.93 4.06 -3.66
CA GLU A 52 29.89 4.74 -4.55
C GLU A 52 29.89 4.19 -5.99
N LYS A 53 29.36 2.98 -6.22
CA LYS A 53 29.36 2.32 -7.53
C LYS A 53 28.05 2.51 -8.31
N ARG A 54 26.91 2.75 -7.62
CA ARG A 54 25.58 2.84 -8.21
C ARG A 54 24.63 3.75 -7.45
N TYR A 55 23.63 4.26 -8.16
CA TYR A 55 22.47 4.99 -7.62
C TYR A 55 21.22 4.69 -8.42
N PHE A 56 20.06 4.93 -7.81
CA PHE A 56 18.77 4.75 -8.46
C PHE A 56 18.14 6.11 -8.79
N ASP A 57 17.72 6.25 -10.04
CA ASP A 57 16.99 7.42 -10.53
C ASP A 57 15.51 7.03 -10.73
N ILE A 58 14.65 7.50 -9.80
CA ILE A 58 13.24 7.12 -9.79
C ILE A 58 12.49 8.07 -10.73
N MET A 59 11.83 7.50 -11.73
CA MET A 59 11.18 8.23 -12.81
C MET A 59 9.76 7.72 -13.04
N LEU A 60 8.92 8.61 -13.54
CA LEU A 60 7.62 8.21 -14.08
C LEU A 60 7.74 7.97 -15.59
N PRO A 61 7.01 7.00 -16.17
CA PRO A 61 6.96 6.81 -17.60
C PRO A 61 6.37 8.06 -18.28
N THR A 62 6.97 8.48 -19.38
CA THR A 62 6.52 9.67 -20.15
C THR A 62 5.08 9.44 -20.62
N ARG A 63 4.16 10.28 -20.19
CA ARG A 63 2.76 10.23 -20.62
C ARG A 63 2.68 10.80 -22.06
N ASN A 64 2.29 9.99 -23.04
CA ASN A 64 1.79 10.50 -24.31
C ASN A 64 0.45 11.18 -24.05
N GLN A 65 0.28 12.44 -24.48
CA GLN A 65 -0.79 13.38 -24.12
C GLN A 65 -2.21 13.00 -24.55
N HIS A 66 -2.46 11.83 -25.08
CA HIS A 66 -3.78 11.40 -25.55
C HIS A 66 -4.08 9.98 -25.07
N LEU A 67 -4.65 9.79 -23.91
CA LEU A 67 -5.52 8.64 -23.62
C LEU A 67 -5.51 8.31 -22.11
N ASP A 68 -6.68 8.31 -21.48
CA ASP A 68 -6.94 7.64 -20.19
C ASP A 68 -6.70 6.10 -20.26
N ARG A 69 -6.60 5.53 -21.46
CA ARG A 69 -6.05 4.19 -21.72
C ARG A 69 -4.52 4.13 -21.63
N GLY A 70 -3.85 5.26 -21.50
CA GLY A 70 -2.39 5.39 -21.59
C GLY A 70 -1.63 4.83 -20.40
N LYS A 71 -2.17 4.82 -19.17
CA LYS A 71 -1.42 4.37 -18.00
C LYS A 71 -1.09 2.87 -18.11
N LYS A 72 -2.07 2.01 -18.35
CA LYS A 72 -1.84 0.57 -18.55
C LYS A 72 -0.97 0.25 -19.76
N ALA A 73 -1.18 0.95 -20.87
CA ALA A 73 -0.38 0.75 -22.07
C ALA A 73 1.07 1.24 -21.89
N ALA A 74 1.29 2.36 -21.21
CA ALA A 74 2.61 2.87 -20.88
C ALA A 74 3.37 1.92 -19.96
N ILE A 75 2.72 1.39 -18.90
CA ILE A 75 3.28 0.39 -18.01
C ILE A 75 3.59 -0.90 -18.78
N SER A 76 2.67 -1.43 -19.57
CA SER A 76 2.89 -2.65 -20.36
C SER A 76 4.03 -2.50 -21.37
N SER A 77 4.19 -1.33 -21.98
CA SER A 77 5.32 -1.04 -22.88
C SER A 77 6.63 -0.95 -22.10
N MET A 78 6.60 -0.30 -20.95
CA MET A 78 7.75 -0.17 -20.05
C MET A 78 8.22 -1.54 -19.53
N LEU A 79 7.29 -2.41 -19.13
CA LEU A 79 7.62 -3.76 -18.65
C LEU A 79 8.35 -4.63 -19.68
N LYS A 80 8.19 -4.34 -20.97
CA LYS A 80 8.94 -5.00 -22.06
C LYS A 80 10.38 -4.49 -22.22
N GLY A 81 10.67 -3.29 -21.72
CA GLY A 81 11.97 -2.64 -21.83
C GLY A 81 12.88 -2.81 -20.59
N VAL A 82 12.39 -3.46 -19.52
CA VAL A 82 13.18 -3.62 -18.28
C VAL A 82 14.38 -4.55 -18.46
N GLY A 83 15.39 -4.32 -17.65
CA GLY A 83 16.63 -5.07 -17.65
C GLY A 83 17.60 -4.51 -16.62
N ARG A 84 18.89 -4.81 -16.78
CA ARG A 84 19.91 -4.55 -15.76
C ARG A 84 20.06 -3.08 -15.34
N ASP A 85 19.81 -2.11 -16.22
CA ASP A 85 19.94 -0.66 -15.94
C ASP A 85 18.61 0.08 -15.98
N MET A 86 17.50 -0.65 -16.12
CA MET A 86 16.15 -0.13 -16.12
C MET A 86 15.20 -1.12 -15.45
N ILE A 87 14.72 -0.81 -14.27
CA ILE A 87 13.80 -1.65 -13.51
C ILE A 87 12.42 -1.03 -13.43
N ALA A 88 11.41 -1.84 -13.17
CA ALA A 88 10.04 -1.40 -12.92
C ALA A 88 9.65 -1.69 -11.47
N CYS A 89 8.96 -0.74 -10.86
CA CYS A 89 8.47 -0.81 -9.50
C CYS A 89 6.95 -0.58 -9.54
N VAL A 90 6.16 -1.60 -9.23
CA VAL A 90 4.71 -1.62 -9.44
C VAL A 90 3.96 -2.04 -8.19
N ASP A 91 2.68 -1.69 -8.14
CA ASP A 91 1.78 -2.29 -7.17
C ASP A 91 1.46 -3.74 -7.53
N ALA A 92 1.37 -4.60 -6.52
CA ALA A 92 1.05 -6.01 -6.75
C ALA A 92 -0.41 -6.21 -7.14
N ASP A 93 -1.30 -5.32 -6.71
CA ASP A 93 -2.74 -5.55 -6.77
C ASP A 93 -3.05 -6.99 -6.28
N TYR A 94 -3.79 -7.78 -7.06
CA TYR A 94 -3.96 -9.20 -6.79
C TYR A 94 -3.06 -10.10 -7.65
N ASP A 95 -2.17 -9.54 -8.46
CA ASP A 95 -1.30 -10.34 -9.33
C ASP A 95 -0.31 -11.20 -8.53
N TYR A 96 0.15 -10.70 -7.35
CA TYR A 96 0.89 -11.55 -6.42
C TYR A 96 0.07 -12.74 -5.92
N LEU A 97 -1.20 -12.54 -5.56
CA LEU A 97 -2.07 -13.62 -5.08
C LEU A 97 -2.53 -14.58 -6.18
N ARG A 98 -2.34 -14.23 -7.44
CA ARG A 98 -2.66 -15.09 -8.59
C ARG A 98 -1.56 -16.10 -8.94
N GLN A 99 -0.36 -15.91 -8.47
CA GLN A 99 0.79 -16.81 -8.65
C GLN A 99 0.95 -17.33 -10.11
N GLY A 100 0.97 -16.38 -11.07
CA GLY A 100 1.19 -16.70 -12.49
C GLY A 100 -0.04 -17.21 -13.25
N SER A 101 -1.24 -17.22 -12.66
CA SER A 101 -2.46 -17.68 -13.36
C SER A 101 -2.94 -16.70 -14.46
N THR A 102 -2.32 -15.56 -14.63
CA THR A 102 -2.54 -14.57 -15.69
C THR A 102 -1.20 -14.13 -16.27
N GLU A 103 -1.23 -13.62 -17.51
CA GLU A 103 -0.03 -13.12 -18.17
C GLU A 103 0.63 -11.98 -17.37
N SER A 104 -0.16 -11.04 -16.82
CA SER A 104 0.36 -9.96 -15.97
C SER A 104 1.03 -10.48 -14.70
N SER A 105 0.37 -11.40 -14.00
CA SER A 105 0.91 -12.04 -12.79
C SER A 105 2.18 -12.83 -13.09
N GLN A 106 2.19 -13.60 -14.18
CA GLN A 106 3.37 -14.34 -14.60
C GLN A 106 4.53 -13.40 -14.92
N GLN A 107 4.29 -12.37 -15.74
CA GLN A 107 5.32 -11.39 -16.09
C GLN A 107 5.88 -10.68 -14.86
N MET A 108 5.02 -10.29 -13.90
CA MET A 108 5.44 -9.62 -12.67
C MET A 108 6.32 -10.53 -11.80
N LEU A 109 5.97 -11.81 -11.67
CA LEU A 109 6.66 -12.73 -10.75
C LEU A 109 7.93 -13.36 -11.35
N GLU A 110 7.96 -13.61 -12.67
CA GLU A 110 9.08 -14.27 -13.33
C GLU A 110 10.18 -13.30 -13.79
N ASN A 111 9.84 -12.02 -13.98
CA ASN A 111 10.83 -11.06 -14.46
C ASN A 111 11.65 -10.46 -13.30
N PRO A 112 12.96 -10.73 -13.23
CA PRO A 112 13.82 -10.31 -12.13
C PRO A 112 14.10 -8.79 -12.08
N TYR A 113 13.59 -8.04 -13.03
CA TYR A 113 13.71 -6.59 -13.13
C TYR A 113 12.41 -5.86 -12.81
N ILE A 114 11.38 -6.60 -12.38
CA ILE A 114 10.10 -6.07 -11.91
C ILE A 114 9.99 -6.30 -10.42
N PHE A 115 9.88 -5.23 -9.65
CA PHE A 115 9.67 -5.25 -8.22
C PHE A 115 8.23 -4.86 -7.90
N HIS A 116 7.60 -5.57 -6.97
CA HIS A 116 6.22 -5.33 -6.60
C HIS A 116 6.04 -5.25 -5.08
N THR A 117 4.90 -4.72 -4.65
CA THR A 117 4.66 -4.41 -3.24
C THR A 117 4.45 -5.64 -2.33
N TYR A 118 4.19 -6.82 -2.85
CA TYR A 118 3.70 -8.00 -2.09
C TYR A 118 2.36 -7.76 -1.38
N ALA A 119 2.19 -6.65 -0.65
CA ALA A 119 0.88 -6.13 -0.26
C ALA A 119 0.11 -5.64 -1.49
N TYR A 120 -1.19 -5.33 -1.37
CA TYR A 120 -2.00 -4.93 -2.52
C TYR A 120 -1.37 -3.74 -3.26
N ALA A 121 -1.05 -2.65 -2.55
CA ALA A 121 -0.45 -1.42 -3.09
C ALA A 121 0.38 -0.70 -2.02
N ILE A 122 1.04 0.40 -2.38
CA ILE A 122 1.82 1.20 -1.43
C ILE A 122 0.96 1.78 -0.31
N GLU A 123 -0.32 2.10 -0.55
CA GLU A 123 -1.23 2.60 0.46
C GLU A 123 -1.41 1.62 1.62
N ASN A 124 -1.35 0.31 1.35
CA ASN A 124 -1.42 -0.70 2.41
C ASN A 124 -0.21 -0.62 3.34
N PHE A 125 0.97 -0.33 2.82
CA PHE A 125 2.15 -0.04 3.64
C PHE A 125 2.01 1.28 4.42
N GLN A 126 1.48 2.33 3.79
CA GLN A 126 1.22 3.61 4.47
C GLN A 126 0.23 3.45 5.63
N CYS A 127 -0.64 2.44 5.56
CA CYS A 127 -1.59 2.04 6.59
C CYS A 127 -1.05 0.95 7.54
N TYR A 128 0.25 0.66 7.54
CA TYR A 128 0.82 -0.37 8.40
C TYR A 128 0.60 -0.05 9.87
N ALA A 129 -0.11 -0.92 10.59
CA ALA A 129 -0.70 -0.67 11.91
C ALA A 129 0.30 -0.11 12.92
N ARG A 130 1.52 -0.69 12.98
CA ARG A 130 2.56 -0.28 13.94
C ARG A 130 3.05 1.15 13.77
N GLY A 131 2.92 1.72 12.56
CA GLY A 131 3.36 3.08 12.27
C GLY A 131 2.29 4.16 12.50
N LEU A 132 1.06 3.79 12.78
CA LEU A 132 -0.04 4.77 12.82
C LEU A 132 0.00 5.63 14.10
N HIS A 133 0.47 5.09 15.22
CA HIS A 133 0.70 5.91 16.41
C HIS A 133 1.75 6.99 16.15
N GLU A 134 2.89 6.63 15.56
CA GLU A 134 3.93 7.59 15.20
C GLU A 134 3.44 8.64 14.20
N THR A 135 2.53 8.23 13.30
CA THR A 135 1.84 9.19 12.41
C THR A 135 1.02 10.19 13.22
N CYS A 136 0.30 9.76 14.26
CA CYS A 136 -0.42 10.68 15.15
C CYS A 136 0.54 11.63 15.88
N VAL A 137 1.69 11.12 16.36
CA VAL A 137 2.73 11.96 16.99
C VAL A 137 3.25 13.01 16.01
N MET A 138 3.57 12.63 14.77
CA MET A 138 4.03 13.58 13.74
C MET A 138 2.98 14.65 13.38
N VAL A 139 1.70 14.30 13.50
CA VAL A 139 0.58 15.22 13.20
C VAL A 139 0.33 16.19 14.37
N THR A 140 0.35 15.69 15.62
CA THR A 140 -0.20 16.40 16.78
C THR A 140 0.84 16.82 17.79
N LEU A 141 2.08 16.37 17.66
CA LEU A 141 3.15 16.58 18.66
C LEU A 141 2.75 16.11 20.08
N ASN A 142 1.88 15.10 20.14
CA ASN A 142 1.37 14.50 21.35
C ASN A 142 1.56 12.98 21.27
N ASP A 143 2.33 12.41 22.20
CA ASP A 143 2.74 11.00 22.22
C ASP A 143 1.80 10.07 23.05
N ARG A 144 0.67 10.60 23.55
CA ARG A 144 -0.28 9.80 24.31
C ARG A 144 -0.92 8.73 23.43
N ARG A 145 -0.95 7.51 23.93
CA ARG A 145 -1.61 6.37 23.26
C ARG A 145 -3.06 6.26 23.71
N ILE A 146 -3.98 6.76 22.89
CA ILE A 146 -5.43 6.74 23.14
C ILE A 146 -6.18 5.75 22.27
N PHE A 147 -5.50 5.13 21.29
CA PHE A 147 -6.08 4.15 20.37
C PHE A 147 -5.06 3.06 20.01
N ASP A 148 -5.51 1.80 20.02
CA ASP A 148 -4.71 0.62 19.65
C ASP A 148 -4.98 0.25 18.19
N PHE A 149 -4.18 0.81 17.27
CA PHE A 149 -4.31 0.57 15.85
C PHE A 149 -3.99 -0.88 15.46
N GLU A 150 -3.02 -1.52 16.10
CA GLU A 150 -2.63 -2.90 15.80
C GLU A 150 -3.80 -3.84 16.11
N ARG A 151 -4.34 -3.76 17.32
CA ARG A 151 -5.49 -4.58 17.73
C ARG A 151 -6.74 -4.29 16.88
N PHE A 152 -6.95 -3.03 16.50
CA PHE A 152 -8.12 -2.66 15.70
C PHE A 152 -8.02 -3.24 14.29
N LEU A 153 -6.89 -3.06 13.58
CA LEU A 153 -6.71 -3.55 12.20
C LEU A 153 -6.60 -5.08 12.15
N GLU A 154 -6.08 -5.72 13.19
CA GLU A 154 -6.16 -7.17 13.33
C GLU A 154 -7.62 -7.64 13.47
N SER A 155 -8.41 -6.99 14.32
CA SER A 155 -9.83 -7.30 14.50
C SER A 155 -10.64 -7.06 13.21
N TYR A 156 -10.32 -5.99 12.49
CA TYR A 156 -10.88 -5.71 11.18
C TYR A 156 -10.56 -6.84 10.18
N SER A 157 -9.29 -7.22 10.10
CA SER A 157 -8.81 -8.30 9.22
C SER A 157 -9.51 -9.63 9.52
N ARG A 158 -9.56 -10.05 10.78
CA ARG A 158 -10.27 -11.27 11.21
C ARG A 158 -11.74 -11.23 10.85
N THR A 159 -12.38 -10.07 10.98
CA THR A 159 -13.80 -9.92 10.65
C THR A 159 -14.07 -10.10 9.16
N ILE A 160 -13.19 -9.61 8.29
CA ILE A 160 -13.38 -9.69 6.83
C ILE A 160 -12.80 -10.96 6.21
N TRP A 161 -11.98 -11.73 6.93
CA TRP A 161 -11.24 -12.88 6.39
C TRP A 161 -12.09 -13.87 5.62
N SER A 162 -13.16 -14.38 6.20
CA SER A 162 -14.03 -15.36 5.53
C SER A 162 -14.65 -14.80 4.25
N LEU A 163 -14.96 -13.49 4.23
CA LEU A 163 -15.48 -12.83 3.04
C LEU A 163 -14.39 -12.65 1.97
N PHE A 164 -13.15 -12.35 2.40
CA PHE A 164 -11.99 -12.27 1.54
C PHE A 164 -11.67 -13.61 0.89
N LEU A 165 -11.84 -14.73 1.61
CA LEU A 165 -11.70 -16.07 1.03
C LEU A 165 -12.65 -16.29 -0.15
N TRP A 166 -13.94 -15.93 -0.01
CA TRP A 166 -14.91 -15.99 -1.10
C TRP A 166 -14.51 -15.12 -2.28
N HIS A 167 -14.07 -13.90 -2.01
CA HIS A 167 -13.62 -12.98 -3.05
C HIS A 167 -12.42 -13.56 -3.81
N MET A 168 -11.40 -14.04 -3.10
CA MET A 168 -10.20 -14.63 -3.69
C MET A 168 -10.51 -15.94 -4.43
N LEU A 169 -11.38 -16.79 -3.90
CA LEU A 169 -11.79 -18.01 -4.57
C LEU A 169 -12.35 -17.72 -5.97
N PHE A 170 -13.24 -16.73 -6.10
CA PHE A 170 -13.78 -16.35 -7.39
C PHE A 170 -12.75 -15.64 -8.26
N TYR A 171 -11.94 -14.77 -7.66
CA TYR A 171 -10.97 -13.97 -8.41
C TYR A 171 -9.82 -14.82 -8.96
N VAL A 172 -9.34 -15.81 -8.22
CA VAL A 172 -8.19 -16.66 -8.58
C VAL A 172 -8.63 -17.90 -9.35
N ARG A 173 -9.59 -18.69 -8.80
CA ARG A 173 -9.97 -20.01 -9.34
C ARG A 173 -11.17 -19.97 -10.27
N HIS A 174 -12.19 -19.20 -9.94
CA HIS A 174 -13.47 -19.19 -10.65
C HIS A 174 -13.77 -17.84 -11.29
N ARG A 175 -12.88 -17.35 -12.17
CA ARG A 175 -12.96 -16.00 -12.77
C ARG A 175 -14.32 -15.64 -13.40
N LYS A 176 -15.05 -16.62 -13.95
CA LYS A 176 -16.41 -16.39 -14.46
C LYS A 176 -17.42 -16.09 -13.35
N MET A 177 -17.10 -16.47 -12.10
CA MET A 177 -17.95 -16.21 -10.94
C MET A 177 -17.62 -14.85 -10.28
N SER A 178 -16.48 -14.24 -10.58
CA SER A 178 -16.07 -12.95 -10.00
C SER A 178 -17.09 -11.85 -10.30
N MET A 179 -17.84 -11.92 -11.41
CA MET A 179 -18.91 -10.97 -11.72
C MET A 179 -20.10 -11.04 -10.74
N HIS A 180 -20.22 -12.08 -9.92
CA HIS A 180 -21.27 -12.24 -8.93
C HIS A 180 -20.88 -11.77 -7.53
N PHE A 181 -19.60 -11.53 -7.31
CA PHE A 181 -19.05 -10.95 -6.11
C PHE A 181 -17.70 -10.30 -6.48
N ASP A 182 -17.81 -9.15 -7.12
CA ASP A 182 -16.66 -8.38 -7.60
C ASP A 182 -16.03 -7.52 -6.50
N MET A 183 -14.98 -6.80 -6.85
CA MET A 183 -14.26 -5.90 -5.95
C MET A 183 -15.19 -4.82 -5.37
N ALA A 184 -16.03 -4.21 -6.20
CA ALA A 184 -16.90 -3.12 -5.76
C ALA A 184 -17.91 -3.61 -4.72
N GLU A 185 -18.47 -4.83 -4.90
CA GLU A 185 -19.37 -5.42 -3.93
C GLU A 185 -18.63 -5.84 -2.65
N PHE A 186 -17.43 -6.39 -2.76
CA PHE A 186 -16.58 -6.69 -1.62
C PHE A 186 -16.30 -5.43 -0.80
N ASP A 187 -15.78 -4.36 -1.42
CA ASP A 187 -15.44 -3.09 -0.79
C ASP A 187 -16.65 -2.45 -0.09
N LYS A 188 -17.83 -2.52 -0.71
CA LYS A 188 -19.08 -2.04 -0.11
C LYS A 188 -19.43 -2.77 1.19
N VAL A 189 -19.20 -4.08 1.25
CA VAL A 189 -19.48 -4.86 2.46
C VAL A 189 -18.45 -4.55 3.57
N ILE A 190 -17.17 -4.47 3.23
CA ILE A 190 -16.10 -4.26 4.22
C ILE A 190 -15.95 -2.81 4.70
N MET A 191 -16.72 -1.87 4.12
CA MET A 191 -16.73 -0.47 4.55
C MET A 191 -17.18 -0.34 6.00
N LEU A 192 -16.36 0.36 6.82
CA LEU A 192 -16.67 0.66 8.22
C LEU A 192 -17.66 1.83 8.35
N PRO A 193 -18.48 1.82 9.41
CA PRO A 193 -19.13 3.03 9.89
C PRO A 193 -18.09 3.96 10.53
N SER A 194 -18.50 5.15 10.94
CA SER A 194 -17.63 6.03 11.74
C SER A 194 -17.15 5.32 13.01
N VAL A 195 -15.83 5.31 13.22
CA VAL A 195 -15.20 4.62 14.37
C VAL A 195 -15.13 5.58 15.56
N ARG A 196 -15.71 5.19 16.69
CA ARG A 196 -15.63 5.92 17.96
C ARG A 196 -14.37 5.48 18.72
N ILE A 197 -13.50 6.43 19.09
CA ILE A 197 -12.25 6.12 19.80
C ILE A 197 -12.52 5.40 21.13
N GLN A 198 -13.59 5.80 21.83
CA GLN A 198 -13.98 5.25 23.14
C GLN A 198 -14.62 3.86 23.04
N ASP A 199 -15.18 3.51 21.88
CA ASP A 199 -15.83 2.23 21.62
C ASP A 199 -15.57 1.76 20.18
N PRO A 200 -14.31 1.42 19.83
CA PRO A 200 -13.97 0.94 18.51
C PRO A 200 -14.59 -0.43 18.19
N LYS A 201 -14.89 -1.20 19.22
CA LYS A 201 -15.52 -2.52 19.10
C LYS A 201 -16.88 -2.44 18.40
N TRP A 202 -17.67 -1.41 18.69
CA TRP A 202 -18.96 -1.22 18.04
C TRP A 202 -18.87 -1.23 16.49
N ALA A 203 -17.85 -0.57 15.93
CA ALA A 203 -17.66 -0.55 14.49
C ALA A 203 -17.31 -1.94 13.92
N ILE A 204 -16.49 -2.71 14.63
CA ILE A 204 -16.15 -4.10 14.29
C ILE A 204 -17.37 -5.01 14.40
N ASP A 205 -18.16 -4.89 15.45
CA ASP A 205 -19.40 -5.68 15.64
C ASP A 205 -20.44 -5.36 14.52
N TYR A 206 -20.56 -4.09 14.16
CA TYR A 206 -21.42 -3.67 13.03
C TYR A 206 -20.93 -4.26 11.71
N LEU A 207 -19.64 -4.17 11.42
CA LEU A 207 -19.03 -4.81 10.25
C LEU A 207 -19.29 -6.32 10.24
N GLY A 208 -19.11 -6.98 11.37
CA GLY A 208 -19.37 -8.41 11.52
C GLY A 208 -20.81 -8.82 11.17
N LYS A 209 -21.80 -7.97 11.47
CA LYS A 209 -23.20 -8.22 11.06
C LYS A 209 -23.34 -8.15 9.53
N LYS A 210 -22.74 -7.15 8.87
CA LYS A 210 -22.76 -7.02 7.40
C LYS A 210 -22.08 -8.22 6.72
N VAL A 211 -20.89 -8.58 7.23
CA VAL A 211 -20.12 -9.71 6.70
C VAL A 211 -20.89 -11.03 6.84
N ARG A 212 -21.45 -11.33 8.01
CA ARG A 212 -22.27 -12.54 8.22
C ARG A 212 -23.48 -12.61 7.30
N ALA A 213 -24.17 -11.48 7.12
CA ALA A 213 -25.32 -11.41 6.21
C ALA A 213 -24.90 -11.72 4.76
N LYS A 214 -23.73 -11.19 4.32
CA LYS A 214 -23.21 -11.46 2.97
C LYS A 214 -22.73 -12.91 2.82
N LEU A 215 -22.02 -13.44 3.81
CA LEU A 215 -21.58 -14.83 3.83
C LEU A 215 -22.77 -15.81 3.69
N PHE A 216 -23.84 -15.57 4.43
CA PHE A 216 -25.07 -16.37 4.32
C PHE A 216 -25.64 -16.38 2.89
N GLN A 217 -25.63 -15.21 2.21
CA GLN A 217 -26.07 -15.13 0.81
C GLN A 217 -25.15 -15.91 -0.14
N LEU A 218 -23.82 -15.78 0.03
CA LEU A 218 -22.82 -16.47 -0.80
C LEU A 218 -22.89 -17.99 -0.61
N GLU A 219 -22.94 -18.45 0.64
CA GLU A 219 -23.04 -19.89 0.97
C GLU A 219 -24.31 -20.51 0.41
N ARG A 220 -25.43 -19.81 0.49
CA ARG A 220 -26.71 -20.28 -0.07
C ARG A 220 -26.66 -20.35 -1.61
N ARG A 221 -26.11 -19.32 -2.24
CA ARG A 221 -26.07 -19.22 -3.71
C ARG A 221 -25.01 -20.13 -4.35
N PHE A 222 -23.89 -20.27 -3.69
CA PHE A 222 -22.68 -20.93 -4.22
C PHE A 222 -22.25 -22.14 -3.37
N LYS A 223 -23.20 -22.90 -2.82
CA LYS A 223 -22.99 -24.03 -1.91
C LYS A 223 -21.90 -25.00 -2.39
N LYS A 224 -21.81 -25.26 -3.68
CA LYS A 224 -20.85 -26.18 -4.30
C LYS A 224 -19.38 -25.77 -4.16
N PHE A 225 -19.10 -24.48 -3.87
CA PHE A 225 -17.73 -23.97 -3.72
C PHE A 225 -17.31 -23.85 -2.26
N LYS A 226 -18.19 -24.18 -1.31
CA LYS A 226 -17.91 -24.01 0.12
C LYS A 226 -16.70 -24.83 0.57
N ASP A 227 -16.58 -26.05 0.09
CA ASP A 227 -15.51 -26.97 0.48
C ASP A 227 -14.12 -26.53 -0.07
N GLU A 228 -14.10 -25.63 -1.08
CA GLU A 228 -12.86 -25.05 -1.61
C GLU A 228 -12.29 -23.90 -0.77
N LEU A 229 -13.05 -23.39 0.22
CA LEU A 229 -12.61 -22.26 1.04
C LEU A 229 -11.42 -22.62 1.96
N ASP A 230 -11.40 -23.82 2.50
CA ASP A 230 -10.28 -24.28 3.34
C ASP A 230 -9.00 -24.42 2.52
N GLU A 231 -9.10 -24.92 1.29
CA GLU A 231 -7.97 -24.96 0.36
C GLU A 231 -7.51 -23.54 -0.03
N MET A 232 -8.44 -22.61 -0.21
CA MET A 232 -8.11 -21.21 -0.50
C MET A 232 -7.44 -20.56 0.70
N ALA A 233 -7.89 -20.83 1.93
CA ALA A 233 -7.23 -20.35 3.15
C ALA A 233 -5.80 -20.89 3.26
N LEU A 234 -5.59 -22.19 3.01
CA LEU A 234 -4.25 -22.78 2.99
C LEU A 234 -3.36 -22.16 1.91
N TYR A 235 -3.91 -21.95 0.71
CA TYR A 235 -3.20 -21.30 -0.39
C TYR A 235 -2.73 -19.90 -0.01
N LEU A 236 -3.61 -19.07 0.55
CA LEU A 236 -3.27 -17.70 0.97
C LEU A 236 -2.27 -17.68 2.14
N ASN A 237 -2.44 -18.58 3.12
CA ASN A 237 -1.50 -18.71 4.24
C ASN A 237 -0.07 -19.05 3.76
N ASN A 238 0.08 -19.89 2.75
CA ASN A 238 1.38 -20.20 2.14
C ASN A 238 2.03 -18.98 1.47
N LEU A 239 1.24 -18.01 1.04
CA LEU A 239 1.72 -16.73 0.51
C LEU A 239 2.01 -15.67 1.62
N GLY A 240 1.68 -16.00 2.87
CA GLY A 240 1.82 -15.12 4.03
C GLY A 240 0.58 -14.28 4.35
N VAL A 241 -0.55 -14.56 3.67
CA VAL A 241 -1.83 -13.86 3.90
C VAL A 241 -2.69 -14.67 4.85
N ASN A 242 -3.11 -14.08 5.95
CA ASN A 242 -3.89 -14.74 6.98
C ASN A 242 -4.95 -13.81 7.59
N GLU A 243 -5.71 -14.33 8.52
CA GLU A 243 -6.80 -13.58 9.17
C GLU A 243 -6.36 -12.33 9.94
N SER A 244 -5.08 -12.23 10.35
CA SER A 244 -4.61 -11.08 11.13
C SER A 244 -4.07 -9.93 10.24
N ASN A 245 -3.66 -10.23 9.01
CA ASN A 245 -3.03 -9.26 8.10
C ASN A 245 -3.82 -9.02 6.79
N THR A 246 -5.04 -9.53 6.68
CA THR A 246 -5.89 -9.39 5.47
C THR A 246 -6.03 -7.94 5.03
N TYR A 247 -5.98 -6.96 5.94
CA TYR A 247 -6.06 -5.53 5.62
C TYR A 247 -4.94 -5.07 4.67
N LEU A 248 -3.78 -5.74 4.66
CA LEU A 248 -2.68 -5.43 3.73
C LEU A 248 -2.97 -5.88 2.28
N TYR A 249 -4.02 -6.67 2.07
CA TYR A 249 -4.33 -7.31 0.78
C TYR A 249 -5.70 -6.93 0.22
N ILE A 250 -6.37 -5.95 0.81
CA ILE A 250 -7.57 -5.32 0.23
C ILE A 250 -7.16 -4.09 -0.58
N GLN A 251 -8.06 -3.57 -1.39
CA GLN A 251 -7.79 -2.40 -2.24
C GLN A 251 -7.18 -1.22 -1.44
N GLY A 252 -6.01 -0.73 -1.89
CA GLY A 252 -5.22 0.25 -1.16
C GLY A 252 -5.96 1.55 -0.87
N HIS A 253 -6.60 2.14 -1.88
CA HIS A 253 -7.41 3.36 -1.70
C HIS A 253 -8.58 3.16 -0.76
N HIS A 254 -9.26 1.99 -0.80
CA HIS A 254 -10.33 1.68 0.16
C HIS A 254 -9.78 1.67 1.59
N LEU A 255 -8.67 0.97 1.82
CA LEU A 255 -8.05 0.92 3.14
C LEU A 255 -7.62 2.31 3.61
N PHE A 256 -6.90 3.04 2.77
CA PHE A 256 -6.33 4.34 3.12
C PHE A 256 -7.39 5.41 3.36
N ASP A 257 -8.31 5.60 2.40
CA ASP A 257 -9.25 6.72 2.43
C ASP A 257 -10.50 6.46 3.27
N LEU A 258 -10.98 5.20 3.31
CA LEU A 258 -12.27 4.88 3.92
C LEU A 258 -12.16 4.15 5.26
N VAL A 259 -11.00 3.54 5.56
CA VAL A 259 -10.81 2.80 6.81
C VAL A 259 -9.83 3.55 7.72
N VAL A 260 -8.56 3.68 7.32
CA VAL A 260 -7.49 4.12 8.24
C VAL A 260 -7.44 5.63 8.42
N SER A 261 -7.46 6.41 7.32
CA SER A 261 -7.34 7.87 7.41
C SER A 261 -8.43 8.53 8.28
N PRO A 262 -9.72 8.11 8.23
CA PRO A 262 -10.74 8.65 9.13
C PRO A 262 -10.49 8.35 10.60
N ILE A 263 -9.95 7.16 10.91
CA ILE A 263 -9.63 6.77 12.30
C ILE A 263 -8.45 7.58 12.81
N VAL A 264 -7.37 7.67 12.02
CA VAL A 264 -6.19 8.48 12.36
C VAL A 264 -6.58 9.95 12.56
N GLN A 265 -7.45 10.50 11.69
CA GLN A 265 -7.95 11.86 11.83
C GLN A 265 -8.68 12.05 13.17
N SER A 266 -9.60 11.13 13.51
CA SER A 266 -10.36 11.20 14.78
C SER A 266 -9.43 11.13 16.00
N VAL A 267 -8.42 10.25 15.97
CA VAL A 267 -7.41 10.14 17.03
C VAL A 267 -6.57 11.41 17.13
N CYS A 268 -6.13 11.97 16.01
CA CYS A 268 -5.38 13.22 15.97
C CYS A 268 -6.21 14.40 16.51
N ASP A 269 -7.49 14.48 16.16
CA ASP A 269 -8.37 15.54 16.65
C ASP A 269 -8.55 15.48 18.18
N ALA A 270 -8.68 14.27 18.74
CA ALA A 270 -8.73 14.09 20.20
C ALA A 270 -7.40 14.47 20.89
N LEU A 271 -6.26 14.06 20.32
CA LEU A 271 -4.93 14.41 20.85
C LEU A 271 -4.63 15.90 20.77
N ARG A 272 -5.11 16.57 19.71
CA ARG A 272 -5.01 18.03 19.56
C ARG A 272 -5.82 18.74 20.62
N ASN A 273 -7.09 18.35 20.80
CA ASN A 273 -7.95 18.95 21.83
C ASN A 273 -7.34 18.78 23.22
N ASP A 274 -6.77 17.63 23.54
CA ASP A 274 -6.06 17.40 24.79
C ASP A 274 -4.89 18.39 24.96
N ARG A 275 -4.06 18.57 23.94
CA ARG A 275 -2.91 19.49 23.98
C ARG A 275 -3.37 20.96 24.09
N GLU A 276 -4.38 21.34 23.34
CA GLU A 276 -4.94 22.69 23.42
C GLU A 276 -5.50 23.03 24.80
N ASN A 277 -6.15 22.06 25.47
CA ASN A 277 -6.63 22.21 26.83
C ASN A 277 -5.43 22.34 27.80
N GLU A 278 -4.40 21.51 27.66
CA GLU A 278 -3.17 21.63 28.49
C GLU A 278 -2.52 23.03 28.35
N ILE A 279 -2.47 23.59 27.14
CA ILE A 279 -1.93 24.94 26.91
C ILE A 279 -2.78 25.97 27.65
N ARG A 280 -4.11 25.89 27.55
CA ARG A 280 -5.02 26.82 28.26
C ARG A 280 -4.89 26.72 29.77
N ASP A 281 -4.81 25.50 30.32
CA ASP A 281 -4.77 25.24 31.75
C ASP A 281 -3.44 25.66 32.39
N ARG A 282 -2.33 25.59 31.64
CA ARG A 282 -0.99 25.94 32.15
C ARG A 282 -0.62 27.41 31.95
N ALA A 283 -1.33 28.13 31.11
CA ALA A 283 -1.04 29.55 30.85
C ALA A 283 -1.37 30.42 32.06
N LEU A 284 -0.42 31.28 32.44
CA LEU A 284 -0.59 32.23 33.54
C LEU A 284 -1.52 33.37 33.18
N HIS A 285 -1.63 33.69 31.89
CA HIS A 285 -2.46 34.77 31.37
C HIS A 285 -2.81 34.54 29.88
N SER A 286 -3.86 35.21 29.42
CA SER A 286 -4.46 34.97 28.07
C SER A 286 -3.50 35.20 26.90
N GLU A 287 -2.58 36.16 27.01
CA GLU A 287 -1.57 36.45 25.98
C GLU A 287 -0.58 35.30 25.82
N GLN A 288 -0.15 34.66 26.91
CA GLN A 288 0.71 33.49 26.88
C GLN A 288 -0.04 32.31 26.20
N ALA A 289 -1.28 32.06 26.62
CA ALA A 289 -2.10 31.02 26.02
C ALA A 289 -2.25 31.19 24.50
N ARG A 290 -2.53 32.45 24.07
CA ARG A 290 -2.69 32.77 22.65
C ARG A 290 -1.40 32.54 21.86
N THR A 291 -0.27 32.95 22.40
CA THR A 291 1.03 32.81 21.73
C THR A 291 1.43 31.35 21.62
N GLU A 292 1.32 30.56 22.69
CA GLU A 292 1.63 29.13 22.69
C GLU A 292 0.69 28.37 21.76
N MET A 293 -0.61 28.70 21.77
CA MET A 293 -1.60 28.09 20.87
C MET A 293 -1.24 28.32 19.41
N ALA A 294 -0.90 29.57 19.03
CA ALA A 294 -0.48 29.90 17.67
C ALA A 294 0.80 29.17 17.25
N CYS A 295 1.78 29.03 18.13
CA CYS A 295 2.99 28.25 17.89
C CYS A 295 2.67 26.77 17.68
N TYR A 296 1.81 26.21 18.51
CA TYR A 296 1.37 24.80 18.40
C TYR A 296 0.64 24.55 17.07
N GLU A 297 -0.37 25.36 16.74
CA GLU A 297 -1.15 25.24 15.51
C GLU A 297 -0.28 25.31 14.24
N ASN A 298 0.71 26.22 14.22
CA ASN A 298 1.66 26.34 13.11
C ASN A 298 2.61 25.15 12.96
N SER A 299 2.76 24.34 14.00
CA SER A 299 3.64 23.16 14.01
C SER A 299 2.94 21.86 13.65
N LEU A 300 1.60 21.88 13.46
CA LEU A 300 0.80 20.69 13.20
C LEU A 300 1.00 20.13 11.80
N GLY A 301 1.03 18.81 11.70
CA GLY A 301 1.05 18.07 10.44
C GLY A 301 -0.35 17.85 9.86
N LYS A 302 -0.39 17.48 8.56
CA LYS A 302 -1.62 17.03 7.88
C LYS A 302 -1.65 15.50 7.88
N VAL A 303 -2.72 14.88 8.38
CA VAL A 303 -2.85 13.42 8.55
C VAL A 303 -2.45 12.67 7.29
N LYS A 304 -3.13 12.86 6.16
CA LYS A 304 -2.83 12.12 4.92
C LYS A 304 -1.39 12.31 4.42
N MET A 305 -0.80 13.49 4.62
CA MET A 305 0.60 13.73 4.25
C MET A 305 1.58 12.95 5.13
N MET A 306 1.31 12.88 6.45
CA MET A 306 2.16 12.14 7.39
C MET A 306 1.99 10.63 7.21
N MET A 307 0.79 10.14 6.93
CA MET A 307 0.56 8.74 6.56
C MET A 307 1.38 8.34 5.32
N LYS A 308 1.38 9.15 4.26
CA LYS A 308 2.18 8.92 3.04
C LYS A 308 3.70 8.92 3.29
N LYS A 309 4.15 9.57 4.38
CA LYS A 309 5.56 9.62 4.80
C LYS A 309 5.91 8.64 5.91
N ASN A 310 4.94 7.85 6.39
CA ASN A 310 5.18 6.79 7.36
C ASN A 310 6.16 5.75 6.76
N THR A 311 7.15 5.34 7.53
CA THR A 311 8.18 4.36 7.12
C THR A 311 8.25 3.13 8.03
N PHE A 312 7.37 2.99 9.01
CA PHE A 312 7.34 1.86 9.95
C PHE A 312 7.03 0.51 9.28
N TYR A 313 6.44 0.53 8.10
CA TYR A 313 6.26 -0.64 7.25
C TYR A 313 7.58 -1.35 6.90
N GLN A 314 8.74 -0.69 7.06
CA GLN A 314 10.05 -1.29 6.80
C GLN A 314 10.35 -2.51 7.67
N PHE A 315 9.59 -2.70 8.76
CA PHE A 315 9.68 -3.88 9.62
C PHE A 315 8.68 -4.99 9.22
N SER A 316 7.85 -4.77 8.19
CA SER A 316 6.89 -5.78 7.76
C SER A 316 7.56 -6.90 6.96
N PRO A 317 7.04 -8.13 7.03
CA PRO A 317 7.52 -9.25 6.22
C PRO A 317 7.45 -8.98 4.71
N GLU A 318 6.40 -8.29 4.27
CA GLU A 318 6.19 -7.92 2.87
C GLU A 318 7.31 -7.00 2.37
N PHE A 319 7.69 -6.01 3.17
CA PHE A 319 8.79 -5.11 2.82
C PHE A 319 10.14 -5.84 2.79
N GLN A 320 10.36 -6.77 3.71
CA GLN A 320 11.59 -7.59 3.72
C GLN A 320 11.71 -8.46 2.45
N LYS A 321 10.59 -8.98 1.92
CA LYS A 321 10.59 -9.68 0.64
C LYS A 321 11.05 -8.78 -0.50
N ILE A 322 10.55 -7.53 -0.56
CA ILE A 322 10.99 -6.56 -1.57
C ILE A 322 12.51 -6.33 -1.48
N GLN A 323 13.05 -6.16 -0.26
CA GLN A 323 14.48 -5.97 -0.06
C GLN A 323 15.29 -7.17 -0.54
N ALA A 324 14.87 -8.38 -0.22
CA ALA A 324 15.51 -9.61 -0.66
C ALA A 324 15.52 -9.74 -2.20
N ASP A 325 14.47 -9.31 -2.88
CA ASP A 325 14.44 -9.31 -4.35
C ASP A 325 15.40 -8.28 -4.96
N VAL A 326 15.51 -7.09 -4.35
CA VAL A 326 16.52 -6.09 -4.77
C VAL A 326 17.94 -6.61 -4.54
N GLU A 327 18.21 -7.29 -3.44
CA GLU A 327 19.51 -7.93 -3.18
C GLU A 327 19.85 -8.95 -4.26
N LYS A 328 18.96 -9.90 -4.54
CA LYS A 328 19.15 -10.90 -5.60
C LYS A 328 19.38 -10.28 -6.99
N TYR A 329 18.68 -9.20 -7.30
CA TYR A 329 18.89 -8.48 -8.56
C TYR A 329 20.29 -7.87 -8.63
N LEU A 330 20.80 -7.33 -7.54
CA LEU A 330 22.11 -6.67 -7.50
C LEU A 330 23.30 -7.63 -7.52
N GLU A 331 23.07 -8.90 -7.20
CA GLU A 331 24.04 -9.99 -7.27
C GLU A 331 24.24 -10.55 -8.71
N ARG A 332 23.29 -10.26 -9.62
CA ARG A 332 23.32 -10.65 -11.04
C ARG A 332 24.20 -9.69 -11.87
#